data_50d62d2b92516c7610905a5f56e00859
#
_entry.id   50d62d2b92516c7610905a5f56e00859
#
_cell.length_a   1.000
_cell.length_b   1.000
_cell.length_c   1.000
_cell.angle_alpha   90.00
_cell.angle_beta   90.00
_cell.angle_gamma   90.00
#
_symmetry.space_group_name_H-M   'P 1'
#
loop_
_entity.id
_entity.type
_entity.pdbx_description
1 polymer ?
#
loop_
_entity_poly.entity_id
_entity_poly.type
_entity_poly.pdbx_seq_one_letter_code
_entity_poly.pdbx_strand_id
1 'polypeptide(L)'
;YAFASHFAPAALDEAIAIYRRDFRPSAQLKYPYVMAGYNVFAADDAEEAQLLASSMQQAFVRLRTGQPGKLQPPLAGYYDSLPMQAQAMLADVLSVSSIGTQADVERDIAAFLRRTQADELILTGQIFDHQARKRSFAIAMAAAQAVAAHEPA
;
A
#
# COMPACT_ATOMS: atom_id res chain seq x y z
N TYR A 1 -17.77 0.05 3.85
CA TYR A 1 -17.16 1.13 3.06
C TYR A 1 -15.73 0.72 2.67
N ALA A 2 -15.41 0.80 1.40
CA ALA A 2 -14.07 0.54 0.91
C ALA A 2 -13.45 1.81 0.31
N PHE A 3 -12.17 2.07 0.62
CA PHE A 3 -11.44 3.22 0.11
C PHE A 3 -10.12 2.78 -0.55
N ALA A 4 -9.91 3.24 -1.77
CA ALA A 4 -8.70 2.95 -2.53
C ALA A 4 -7.53 3.85 -2.09
N SER A 5 -7.14 3.76 -0.82
CA SER A 5 -6.14 4.61 -0.17
C SER A 5 -4.77 4.56 -0.84
N HIS A 6 -4.42 3.43 -1.43
CA HIS A 6 -3.21 3.27 -2.23
C HIS A 6 -3.20 4.10 -3.54
N PHE A 7 -4.34 4.69 -3.91
CA PHE A 7 -4.49 5.59 -5.06
C PHE A 7 -4.64 7.05 -4.67
N ALA A 8 -5.32 7.31 -3.56
CA ALA A 8 -5.62 8.67 -3.07
C ALA A 8 -5.27 8.80 -1.58
N PRO A 9 -4.00 8.64 -1.19
CA PRO A 9 -3.59 8.61 0.22
C PRO A 9 -3.94 9.89 0.98
N ALA A 10 -3.86 11.05 0.34
CA ALA A 10 -4.17 12.33 0.98
C ALA A 10 -5.63 12.49 1.43
N ALA A 11 -6.57 11.77 0.80
CA ALA A 11 -7.99 11.85 1.13
C ALA A 11 -8.44 10.77 2.14
N LEU A 12 -7.56 9.85 2.54
CA LEU A 12 -7.92 8.68 3.33
C LEU A 12 -8.53 9.03 4.68
N ASP A 13 -7.85 9.83 5.47
CA ASP A 13 -8.23 10.10 6.86
C ASP A 13 -9.55 10.90 6.92
N GLU A 14 -9.71 11.88 6.02
CA GLU A 14 -10.95 12.65 5.89
C GLU A 14 -12.12 11.77 5.44
N ALA A 15 -11.91 10.91 4.44
CA ALA A 15 -12.95 10.01 3.94
C ALA A 15 -13.43 9.02 5.01
N ILE A 16 -12.52 8.46 5.81
CA ILE A 16 -12.86 7.60 6.94
C ILE A 16 -13.63 8.38 8.02
N ALA A 17 -13.19 9.58 8.34
CA ALA A 17 -13.85 10.42 9.35
C ALA A 17 -15.28 10.79 8.92
N ILE A 18 -15.48 11.19 7.66
CA ILE A 18 -16.80 11.46 7.10
C ILE A 18 -17.69 10.21 7.16
N TYR A 19 -17.19 9.08 6.70
CA TYR A 19 -17.96 7.83 6.72
C TYR A 19 -18.39 7.44 8.14
N ARG A 20 -17.48 7.48 9.12
CA ARG A 20 -17.80 7.13 10.51
C ARG A 20 -18.79 8.10 11.17
N ARG A 21 -18.64 9.40 10.90
CA ARG A 21 -19.53 10.43 11.42
C ARG A 21 -20.97 10.29 10.90
N ASP A 22 -21.09 9.99 9.61
CA ASP A 22 -22.39 10.00 8.91
C ASP A 22 -23.02 8.59 8.82
N PHE A 23 -22.32 7.56 9.36
CA PHE A 23 -22.79 6.19 9.36
C PHE A 23 -24.16 6.05 10.02
N ARG A 24 -25.06 5.33 9.37
CA ARG A 24 -26.35 4.95 9.94
C ARG A 24 -26.51 3.44 9.96
N PRO A 25 -26.79 2.84 11.13
CA PRO A 25 -27.03 1.41 11.25
C PRO A 25 -28.16 0.92 10.33
N SER A 26 -28.01 -0.28 9.81
CA SER A 26 -28.98 -0.93 8.96
C SER A 26 -29.18 -2.39 9.40
N ALA A 27 -30.08 -3.10 8.71
CA ALA A 27 -30.25 -4.55 8.92
C ALA A 27 -28.99 -5.36 8.59
N GLN A 28 -28.13 -4.84 7.70
CA GLN A 28 -26.92 -5.53 7.25
C GLN A 28 -25.70 -5.19 8.11
N LEU A 29 -25.62 -3.98 8.65
CA LEU A 29 -24.43 -3.48 9.34
C LEU A 29 -24.84 -2.59 10.53
N LYS A 30 -24.45 -3.00 11.73
CA LYS A 30 -24.78 -2.27 12.97
C LYS A 30 -23.77 -1.18 13.31
N TYR A 31 -22.50 -1.37 12.93
CA TYR A 31 -21.39 -0.46 13.19
C TYR A 31 -20.69 -0.15 11.87
N PRO A 32 -19.99 0.99 11.77
CA PRO A 32 -19.20 1.30 10.58
C PRO A 32 -18.10 0.24 10.38
N TYR A 33 -17.90 -0.18 9.13
CA TYR A 33 -16.90 -1.14 8.72
C TYR A 33 -16.08 -0.54 7.58
N VAL A 34 -14.76 -0.40 7.78
CA VAL A 34 -13.83 0.25 6.86
C VAL A 34 -12.86 -0.78 6.27
N MET A 35 -12.86 -0.88 4.97
CA MET A 35 -11.86 -1.61 4.20
C MET A 35 -10.95 -0.62 3.49
N ALA A 36 -9.62 -0.73 3.66
CA ALA A 36 -8.65 0.18 3.05
C ALA A 36 -7.71 -0.55 2.11
N GLY A 37 -7.40 0.05 0.94
CA GLY A 37 -6.40 -0.45 0.02
C GLY A 37 -4.98 -0.10 0.48
N TYR A 38 -4.04 -1.05 0.39
CA TYR A 38 -2.67 -0.87 0.84
C TYR A 38 -1.69 -1.53 -0.13
N ASN A 39 -0.68 -0.79 -0.61
CA ASN A 39 0.33 -1.36 -1.49
C ASN A 39 1.41 -2.10 -0.70
N VAL A 40 1.84 -3.26 -1.21
CA VAL A 40 2.97 -4.00 -0.63
C VAL A 40 3.94 -4.43 -1.73
N PHE A 41 5.22 -4.17 -1.48
CA PHE A 41 6.35 -4.64 -2.27
C PHE A 41 7.32 -5.30 -1.30
N ALA A 42 7.08 -6.58 -1.01
CA ALA A 42 7.84 -7.33 -0.03
C ALA A 42 8.78 -8.33 -0.69
N ALA A 43 9.98 -8.48 -0.15
CA ALA A 43 10.97 -9.45 -0.55
C ALA A 43 11.72 -10.02 0.66
N ASP A 44 12.63 -10.97 0.43
CA ASP A 44 13.43 -11.56 1.50
C ASP A 44 14.49 -10.58 2.04
N ASP A 45 14.88 -9.58 1.22
CA ASP A 45 15.72 -8.47 1.64
C ASP A 45 15.17 -7.11 1.15
N ALA A 46 15.63 -6.04 1.78
CA ALA A 46 15.14 -4.68 1.53
C ALA A 46 15.57 -4.14 0.15
N GLU A 47 16.72 -4.53 -0.36
CA GLU A 47 17.23 -4.07 -1.66
C GLU A 47 16.38 -4.67 -2.80
N GLU A 48 16.07 -5.96 -2.73
CA GLU A 48 15.15 -6.60 -3.66
C GLU A 48 13.76 -5.97 -3.60
N ALA A 49 13.23 -5.70 -2.41
CA ALA A 49 11.93 -5.04 -2.27
C ALA A 49 11.89 -3.65 -2.95
N GLN A 50 12.95 -2.85 -2.78
CA GLN A 50 13.09 -1.56 -3.46
C GLN A 50 13.17 -1.73 -4.98
N LEU A 51 13.92 -2.72 -5.46
CA LEU A 51 13.98 -3.05 -6.88
C LEU A 51 12.59 -3.38 -7.43
N LEU A 52 11.83 -4.25 -6.76
CA LEU A 52 10.48 -4.64 -7.18
C LEU A 52 9.51 -3.45 -7.23
N ALA A 53 9.57 -2.54 -6.26
CA ALA A 53 8.74 -1.34 -6.20
C ALA A 53 9.00 -0.38 -7.36
N SER A 54 10.21 -0.40 -7.96
CA SER A 54 10.58 0.50 -9.04
C SER A 54 9.70 0.36 -10.30
N SER A 55 9.10 -0.79 -10.53
CA SER A 55 8.11 -0.98 -11.63
C SER A 55 6.88 -0.09 -11.42
N MET A 56 6.35 -0.03 -10.21
CA MET A 56 5.23 0.84 -9.84
C MET A 56 5.62 2.31 -9.87
N GLN A 57 6.81 2.65 -9.38
CA GLN A 57 7.35 4.03 -9.43
C GLN A 57 7.42 4.53 -10.86
N GLN A 58 7.95 3.73 -11.79
CA GLN A 58 7.97 4.04 -13.22
C GLN A 58 6.56 4.27 -13.78
N ALA A 59 5.61 3.41 -13.42
CA ALA A 59 4.23 3.51 -13.87
C ALA A 59 3.57 4.83 -13.40
N PHE A 60 3.78 5.24 -12.15
CA PHE A 60 3.27 6.51 -11.63
C PHE A 60 3.90 7.72 -12.29
N VAL A 61 5.22 7.74 -12.45
CA VAL A 61 5.91 8.84 -13.15
C VAL A 61 5.39 8.98 -14.57
N ARG A 62 5.28 7.86 -15.31
CA ARG A 62 4.73 7.87 -16.68
C ARG A 62 3.27 8.34 -16.74
N LEU A 63 2.45 7.91 -15.79
CA LEU A 63 1.06 8.37 -15.70
C LEU A 63 0.98 9.89 -15.49
N ARG A 64 1.80 10.43 -14.60
CA ARG A 64 1.83 11.88 -14.28
C ARG A 64 2.42 12.74 -15.39
N THR A 65 3.29 12.16 -16.22
CA THR A 65 3.87 12.85 -17.38
C THR A 65 3.05 12.64 -18.67
N GLY A 66 1.85 12.08 -18.56
CA GLY A 66 0.96 11.87 -19.71
C GLY A 66 1.40 10.76 -20.66
N GLN A 67 2.24 9.84 -20.21
CA GLN A 67 2.76 8.70 -21.00
C GLN A 67 2.40 7.35 -20.36
N PRO A 68 1.11 7.08 -20.05
CA PRO A 68 0.72 5.81 -19.48
C PRO A 68 1.06 4.66 -20.42
N GLY A 69 1.29 3.47 -19.88
CA GLY A 69 1.63 2.30 -20.67
C GLY A 69 1.67 1.03 -19.84
N LYS A 70 2.17 -0.05 -20.43
CA LYS A 70 2.37 -1.32 -19.72
C LYS A 70 3.37 -1.14 -18.57
N LEU A 71 3.20 -1.93 -17.51
CA LEU A 71 4.16 -2.02 -16.43
C LEU A 71 5.54 -2.37 -16.99
N GLN A 72 6.57 -1.65 -16.53
CA GLN A 72 7.94 -1.84 -17.00
C GLN A 72 8.70 -2.81 -16.08
N PRO A 73 9.72 -3.50 -16.60
CA PRO A 73 10.65 -4.24 -15.75
C PRO A 73 11.24 -3.36 -14.65
N PRO A 74 11.60 -3.94 -13.50
CA PRO A 74 12.21 -3.19 -12.41
C PRO A 74 13.58 -2.61 -12.82
N LEU A 75 13.91 -1.45 -12.28
CA LEU A 75 15.15 -0.73 -12.56
C LEU A 75 15.84 -0.33 -11.26
N ALA A 76 17.04 -0.85 -11.03
CA ALA A 76 17.83 -0.51 -9.84
C ALA A 76 18.16 0.99 -9.80
N GLY A 77 18.09 1.61 -8.61
CA GLY A 77 18.39 3.02 -8.42
C GLY A 77 17.42 3.98 -9.11
N TYR A 78 16.25 3.49 -9.58
CA TYR A 78 15.30 4.34 -10.31
C TYR A 78 14.86 5.56 -9.49
N TYR A 79 14.47 5.36 -8.23
CA TYR A 79 14.02 6.45 -7.37
C TYR A 79 15.09 7.54 -7.23
N ASP A 80 16.35 7.14 -6.96
CA ASP A 80 17.47 8.07 -6.75
C ASP A 80 17.87 8.80 -8.03
N SER A 81 17.58 8.23 -9.21
CA SER A 81 17.83 8.85 -10.50
C SER A 81 16.84 9.95 -10.87
N LEU A 82 15.73 10.06 -10.14
CA LEU A 82 14.68 11.03 -10.44
C LEU A 82 14.99 12.43 -9.91
N PRO A 83 14.50 13.48 -10.59
CA PRO A 83 14.49 14.82 -10.02
C PRO A 83 13.72 14.87 -8.69
N MET A 84 14.15 15.76 -7.78
CA MET A 84 13.58 15.91 -6.43
C MET A 84 12.05 16.08 -6.42
N GLN A 85 11.51 16.79 -7.41
CA GLN A 85 10.06 16.96 -7.55
C GLN A 85 9.32 15.63 -7.84
N ALA A 86 9.92 14.76 -8.66
CA ALA A 86 9.36 13.45 -8.95
C ALA A 86 9.49 12.49 -7.75
N GLN A 87 10.60 12.56 -7.01
CA GLN A 87 10.76 11.82 -5.75
C GLN A 87 9.71 12.23 -4.72
N ALA A 88 9.46 13.53 -4.54
CA ALA A 88 8.44 14.03 -3.62
C ALA A 88 7.03 13.54 -4.03
N MET A 89 6.70 13.61 -5.32
CA MET A 89 5.44 13.08 -5.84
C MET A 89 5.28 11.58 -5.58
N LEU A 90 6.35 10.79 -5.76
CA LEU A 90 6.32 9.35 -5.46
C LEU A 90 6.19 9.09 -3.96
N ALA A 91 6.85 9.86 -3.10
CA ALA A 91 6.72 9.73 -1.65
C ALA A 91 5.26 9.94 -1.20
N ASP A 92 4.57 10.94 -1.77
CA ASP A 92 3.15 11.18 -1.50
C ASP A 92 2.28 10.01 -1.96
N VAL A 93 2.44 9.57 -3.20
CA VAL A 93 1.64 8.49 -3.79
C VAL A 93 1.87 7.15 -3.07
N LEU A 94 3.10 6.88 -2.64
CA LEU A 94 3.47 5.65 -1.95
C LEU A 94 3.37 5.76 -0.42
N SER A 95 2.80 6.84 0.12
CA SER A 95 2.65 7.02 1.58
C SER A 95 1.70 5.99 2.23
N VAL A 96 0.87 5.32 1.44
CA VAL A 96 0.05 4.17 1.85
C VAL A 96 0.59 2.91 1.19
N SER A 97 1.82 2.56 1.54
CA SER A 97 2.50 1.36 1.05
C SER A 97 3.59 0.90 2.02
N SER A 98 3.97 -0.37 1.91
CA SER A 98 5.17 -0.91 2.54
C SER A 98 6.11 -1.48 1.49
N ILE A 99 7.40 -1.16 1.61
CA ILE A 99 8.47 -1.63 0.74
C ILE A 99 9.60 -2.14 1.62
N GLY A 100 9.80 -3.47 1.67
CA GLY A 100 10.83 -4.03 2.54
C GLY A 100 10.64 -5.51 2.85
N THR A 101 11.27 -5.93 3.92
CA THR A 101 11.19 -7.30 4.44
C THR A 101 9.85 -7.57 5.14
N GLN A 102 9.62 -8.81 5.56
CA GLN A 102 8.42 -9.14 6.35
C GLN A 102 8.31 -8.27 7.60
N ALA A 103 9.42 -8.05 8.32
CA ALA A 103 9.42 -7.22 9.54
C ALA A 103 9.06 -5.75 9.26
N ASP A 104 9.49 -5.22 8.11
CA ASP A 104 9.10 -3.87 7.67
C ASP A 104 7.60 -3.80 7.38
N VAL A 105 7.07 -4.80 6.68
CA VAL A 105 5.63 -4.88 6.35
C VAL A 105 4.78 -5.01 7.62
N GLU A 106 5.18 -5.83 8.59
CA GLU A 106 4.51 -5.95 9.91
C GLU A 106 4.44 -4.61 10.63
N ARG A 107 5.58 -3.91 10.76
CA ARG A 107 5.67 -2.60 11.38
C ARG A 107 4.76 -1.57 10.72
N ASP A 108 4.80 -1.52 9.40
CA ASP A 108 4.09 -0.52 8.60
C ASP A 108 2.58 -0.78 8.58
N ILE A 109 2.14 -2.04 8.44
CA ILE A 109 0.71 -2.43 8.54
C ILE A 109 0.20 -2.11 9.95
N ALA A 110 0.92 -2.46 11.01
CA ALA A 110 0.52 -2.14 12.38
C ALA A 110 0.37 -0.63 12.59
N ALA A 111 1.30 0.19 12.05
CA ALA A 111 1.20 1.63 12.12
C ALA A 111 -0.01 2.18 11.35
N PHE A 112 -0.27 1.64 10.16
CA PHE A 112 -1.40 2.02 9.33
C PHE A 112 -2.74 1.68 10.00
N LEU A 113 -2.89 0.47 10.56
CA LEU A 113 -4.09 0.05 11.28
C LEU A 113 -4.33 0.91 12.53
N ARG A 114 -3.28 1.20 13.32
CA ARG A 114 -3.41 2.12 14.48
C ARG A 114 -3.90 3.50 14.10
N ARG A 115 -3.44 4.04 12.95
CA ARG A 115 -3.87 5.35 12.44
C ARG A 115 -5.29 5.35 11.94
N THR A 116 -5.63 4.39 11.09
CA THR A 116 -6.89 4.37 10.35
C THR A 116 -8.01 3.67 11.09
N GLN A 117 -7.68 2.75 12.01
CA GLN A 117 -8.65 1.84 12.62
C GLN A 117 -9.49 1.12 11.56
N ALA A 118 -8.85 0.72 10.45
CA ALA A 118 -9.50 -0.05 9.41
C ALA A 118 -9.76 -1.48 9.89
N ASP A 119 -10.94 -2.00 9.57
CA ASP A 119 -11.35 -3.36 9.94
C ASP A 119 -10.77 -4.40 8.99
N GLU A 120 -10.44 -3.99 7.75
CA GLU A 120 -9.94 -4.89 6.71
C GLU A 120 -8.97 -4.17 5.77
N LEU A 121 -7.96 -4.89 5.27
CA LEU A 121 -7.04 -4.40 4.25
C LEU A 121 -7.18 -5.19 2.94
N ILE A 122 -7.20 -4.49 1.83
CA ILE A 122 -6.97 -5.06 0.49
C ILE A 122 -5.51 -4.80 0.14
N LEU A 123 -4.68 -5.84 0.18
CA LEU A 123 -3.28 -5.74 -0.21
C LEU A 123 -3.15 -5.80 -1.73
N THR A 124 -2.42 -4.84 -2.30
CA THR A 124 -2.14 -4.77 -3.74
C THR A 124 -0.63 -4.65 -3.98
N GLY A 125 -0.17 -4.99 -5.18
CA GLY A 125 1.24 -4.83 -5.55
C GLY A 125 1.42 -4.99 -7.06
N GLN A 126 1.85 -3.92 -7.73
CA GLN A 126 2.15 -3.93 -9.15
C GLN A 126 3.63 -4.27 -9.38
N ILE A 127 3.96 -5.54 -9.20
CA ILE A 127 5.29 -6.12 -9.41
C ILE A 127 5.33 -6.77 -10.79
N PHE A 128 6.37 -6.48 -11.58
CA PHE A 128 6.50 -6.93 -12.96
C PHE A 128 6.62 -8.44 -13.09
N ASP A 129 7.54 -9.06 -12.34
CA ASP A 129 7.70 -10.51 -12.33
C ASP A 129 6.58 -11.18 -11.56
N HIS A 130 5.95 -12.18 -12.19
CA HIS A 130 4.80 -12.86 -11.58
C HIS A 130 5.17 -13.71 -10.36
N GLN A 131 6.34 -14.35 -10.35
CA GLN A 131 6.74 -15.17 -9.21
C GLN A 131 7.16 -14.29 -8.02
N ALA A 132 7.90 -13.21 -8.28
CA ALA A 132 8.21 -12.20 -7.27
C ALA A 132 6.93 -11.58 -6.68
N ARG A 133 5.91 -11.29 -7.50
CA ARG A 133 4.62 -10.80 -7.02
C ARG A 133 3.93 -11.80 -6.11
N LYS A 134 3.92 -13.09 -6.46
CA LYS A 134 3.36 -14.13 -5.59
C LYS A 134 4.12 -14.25 -4.28
N ARG A 135 5.45 -14.18 -4.32
CA ARG A 135 6.30 -14.19 -3.13
C ARG A 135 6.00 -12.99 -2.24
N SER A 136 5.93 -11.80 -2.82
CA SER A 136 5.58 -10.57 -2.10
C SER A 136 4.23 -10.69 -1.37
N PHE A 137 3.20 -11.21 -2.02
CA PHE A 137 1.91 -11.45 -1.35
C PHE A 137 1.98 -12.52 -0.26
N ALA A 138 2.79 -13.56 -0.42
CA ALA A 138 2.98 -14.56 0.63
C ALA A 138 3.62 -13.95 1.89
N ILE A 139 4.66 -13.11 1.71
CA ILE A 139 5.30 -12.36 2.79
C ILE A 139 4.29 -11.39 3.43
N ALA A 140 3.56 -10.64 2.61
CA ALA A 140 2.57 -9.68 3.09
C ALA A 140 1.44 -10.34 3.91
N MET A 141 0.98 -11.52 3.50
CA MET A 141 -0.03 -12.27 4.26
C MET A 141 0.52 -12.78 5.59
N ALA A 142 1.76 -13.27 5.63
CA ALA A 142 2.41 -13.68 6.88
C ALA A 142 2.55 -12.49 7.84
N ALA A 143 2.96 -11.33 7.33
CA ALA A 143 3.06 -10.09 8.10
C ALA A 143 1.69 -9.65 8.66
N ALA A 144 0.64 -9.63 7.82
CA ALA A 144 -0.70 -9.24 8.25
C ALA A 144 -1.26 -10.19 9.33
N GLN A 145 -1.01 -11.50 9.21
CA GLN A 145 -1.41 -12.49 10.21
C GLN A 145 -0.67 -12.30 11.53
N ALA A 146 0.63 -11.98 11.49
CA ALA A 146 1.41 -11.66 12.69
C ALA A 146 0.86 -10.43 13.40
N VAL A 147 0.52 -9.37 12.67
CA VAL A 147 -0.09 -8.16 13.24
C VAL A 147 -1.43 -8.49 13.90
N ALA A 148 -2.32 -9.23 13.21
CA ALA A 148 -3.62 -9.61 13.74
C ALA A 148 -3.52 -10.48 15.01
N ALA A 149 -2.50 -11.31 15.13
CA ALA A 149 -2.28 -12.14 16.32
C ALA A 149 -1.82 -11.36 17.56
N HIS A 150 -1.31 -10.13 17.38
CA HIS A 150 -0.82 -9.27 18.45
C HIS A 150 -1.82 -8.17 18.88
N GLU A 151 -2.93 -8.01 18.16
CA GLU A 151 -4.01 -7.12 18.60
C GLU A 151 -4.87 -7.83 19.66
N PRO A 152 -5.02 -7.27 20.87
CA PRO A 152 -5.94 -7.82 21.87
C PRO A 152 -7.38 -7.68 21.36
N ALA A 153 -8.14 -8.75 21.50
CA ALA A 153 -9.56 -8.81 21.17
C ALA A 153 -10.40 -7.78 21.95
#